data_96b14c53061c5687ddbee4a1e8009b4a
#
_entry.id   96b14c53061c5687ddbee4a1e8009b4a
#
_cell.length_a   1.000
_cell.length_b   1.000
_cell.length_c   1.000
_cell.angle_alpha   90.00
_cell.angle_beta   90.00
_cell.angle_gamma   90.00
#
_symmetry.space_group_name_H-M   'P 1'
#
loop_
_entity.id
_entity.type
_entity.pdbx_description
1 polymer ?
#
loop_
_entity_poly.entity_id
_entity_poly.type
_entity_poly.pdbx_seq_one_letter_code
_entity_poly.pdbx_strand_id
1 'polypeptide(L)'
;RHFFTVADLKKMIDAAALFKMNVFHWHLTDDQGWRAEVKKHPELTEIGSMRCSSDFGGIHVAGPYGGAYTQEQMKEIVAYCAERYIEVVPEFDMPGHTSALLAAHPALSCTGGPFQVQTKQGIFKDILCAGKEETFRLIFDVLEEMLAVFPSRYIHIGGDEAPKARWKACPDCQARMREEGLSSLQALQGYFMNRIISWLGDRGRAAVVWNESLRGGNLAPSAVVQMWMDKNGECARWANGGGKLIVSDFYHYYCDYPYAMTPLRKTYHYRPALKEVRPIYQKNILGVEAPVWAEYIETFAHMSEMCYPRFAAVAEAGWTREERRNAESFERRFQMVTPMLAALGVHPAAPQLWNPRPYMRLKGTAQFFLPKLPSNFRD
;
A
#
# COMPACT_ATOMS: atom_id res chain seq x y z
N ARG A 1 -0.79 -2.34 9.18
CA ARG A 1 -1.86 -2.42 10.19
C ARG A 1 -1.80 -3.74 10.97
N HIS A 2 -2.48 -4.80 10.54
CA HIS A 2 -2.30 -6.12 11.16
C HIS A 2 -1.12 -6.88 10.53
N PHE A 3 -0.46 -7.68 11.37
CA PHE A 3 0.70 -8.50 10.98
C PHE A 3 0.24 -9.89 10.55
N PHE A 4 0.81 -10.42 9.47
CA PHE A 4 0.57 -11.77 9.00
C PHE A 4 1.87 -12.58 9.05
N THR A 5 1.78 -13.85 9.39
CA THR A 5 2.96 -14.73 9.51
C THR A 5 3.54 -15.08 8.14
N VAL A 6 4.81 -15.51 8.10
CA VAL A 6 5.44 -16.06 6.90
C VAL A 6 4.61 -17.19 6.30
N ALA A 7 4.00 -18.04 7.16
CA ALA A 7 3.14 -19.14 6.71
C ALA A 7 1.87 -18.63 6.00
N ASP A 8 1.25 -17.55 6.50
CA ASP A 8 0.07 -16.95 5.88
C ASP A 8 0.42 -16.29 4.53
N LEU A 9 1.56 -15.58 4.49
CA LEU A 9 2.05 -14.98 3.23
C LEU A 9 2.29 -16.04 2.17
N LYS A 10 2.93 -17.17 2.51
CA LYS A 10 3.17 -18.26 1.56
C LYS A 10 1.89 -18.83 0.96
N LYS A 11 0.83 -19.01 1.75
CA LYS A 11 -0.49 -19.44 1.24
C LYS A 11 -1.07 -18.45 0.24
N MET A 12 -0.99 -17.14 0.53
CA MET A 12 -1.47 -16.10 -0.39
C MET A 12 -0.63 -16.03 -1.66
N ILE A 13 0.69 -16.20 -1.56
CA ILE A 13 1.60 -16.24 -2.71
C ILE A 13 1.28 -17.45 -3.60
N ASP A 14 1.05 -18.63 -3.03
CA ASP A 14 0.66 -19.82 -3.79
C ASP A 14 -0.68 -19.60 -4.53
N ALA A 15 -1.66 -19.02 -3.84
CA ALA A 15 -2.94 -18.70 -4.44
C ALA A 15 -2.81 -17.63 -5.55
N ALA A 16 -1.98 -16.61 -5.36
CA ALA A 16 -1.71 -15.58 -6.36
C ALA A 16 -1.02 -16.16 -7.61
N ALA A 17 -0.10 -17.09 -7.42
CA ALA A 17 0.61 -17.80 -8.50
C ALA A 17 -0.34 -18.59 -9.41
N LEU A 18 -1.41 -19.20 -8.86
CA LEU A 18 -2.43 -19.90 -9.65
C LEU A 18 -3.09 -18.97 -10.68
N PHE A 19 -3.22 -17.68 -10.38
CA PHE A 19 -3.80 -16.67 -11.26
C PHE A 19 -2.74 -15.89 -12.04
N LYS A 20 -1.47 -16.34 -12.02
CA LYS A 20 -0.34 -15.72 -12.72
C LYS A 20 -0.11 -14.26 -12.32
N MET A 21 -0.42 -13.89 -11.08
CA MET A 21 0.06 -12.63 -10.52
C MET A 21 1.58 -12.71 -10.39
N ASN A 22 2.29 -11.73 -10.92
CA ASN A 22 3.74 -11.78 -11.09
C ASN A 22 4.51 -10.77 -10.26
N VAL A 23 3.81 -9.96 -9.46
CA VAL A 23 4.41 -9.03 -8.51
C VAL A 23 3.68 -9.14 -7.17
N PHE A 24 4.45 -9.22 -6.08
CA PHE A 24 3.98 -9.06 -4.71
C PHE A 24 4.50 -7.73 -4.18
N HIS A 25 3.62 -6.74 -4.10
CA HIS A 25 3.91 -5.48 -3.43
C HIS A 25 3.72 -5.68 -1.93
N TRP A 26 4.81 -5.54 -1.17
CA TRP A 26 4.83 -5.85 0.26
C TRP A 26 4.99 -4.58 1.10
N HIS A 27 3.88 -4.07 1.62
CA HIS A 27 3.84 -2.90 2.49
C HIS A 27 4.34 -3.25 3.89
N LEU A 28 5.56 -2.82 4.23
CA LEU A 28 6.29 -3.26 5.42
C LEU A 28 6.28 -2.26 6.57
N THR A 29 5.89 -1.01 6.33
CA THR A 29 5.95 0.05 7.36
C THR A 29 4.72 0.92 7.33
N ASP A 30 4.17 1.22 8.51
CA ASP A 30 2.99 2.07 8.64
C ASP A 30 2.91 2.66 10.06
N ASP A 31 1.94 3.54 10.31
CA ASP A 31 1.69 4.16 11.61
C ASP A 31 1.46 3.15 12.73
N GLN A 32 0.86 1.99 12.42
CA GLN A 32 0.46 0.97 13.40
C GLN A 32 1.50 -0.15 13.55
N GLY A 33 2.65 -0.02 12.88
CA GLY A 33 3.76 -0.94 13.09
C GLY A 33 4.81 -0.93 11.98
N TRP A 34 6.05 -1.03 12.38
CA TRP A 34 7.21 -1.28 11.54
C TRP A 34 7.49 -2.78 11.47
N ARG A 35 7.59 -3.36 10.27
CA ARG A 35 7.60 -4.83 10.11
C ARG A 35 8.91 -5.40 9.56
N ALA A 36 9.89 -4.58 9.21
CA ALA A 36 11.15 -5.01 8.63
C ALA A 36 12.32 -4.85 9.62
N GLU A 37 13.05 -5.92 9.90
CA GLU A 37 14.28 -5.84 10.70
C GLU A 37 15.34 -5.02 9.98
N VAL A 38 15.88 -4.01 10.67
CA VAL A 38 17.01 -3.19 10.24
C VAL A 38 18.09 -3.32 11.31
N LYS A 39 19.19 -4.01 10.99
CA LYS A 39 20.24 -4.34 11.99
C LYS A 39 20.97 -3.13 12.50
N LYS A 40 21.11 -2.09 11.68
CA LYS A 40 21.73 -0.81 12.04
C LYS A 40 20.84 0.03 12.96
N HIS A 41 19.52 -0.21 12.91
CA HIS A 41 18.50 0.51 13.69
C HIS A 41 17.52 -0.47 14.33
N PRO A 42 17.98 -1.31 15.30
CA PRO A 42 17.15 -2.36 15.91
C PRO A 42 15.91 -1.81 16.62
N GLU A 43 15.96 -0.58 17.13
CA GLU A 43 14.84 0.12 17.77
C GLU A 43 13.62 0.29 16.86
N LEU A 44 13.81 0.27 15.53
CA LEU A 44 12.69 0.28 14.58
C LEU A 44 11.78 -0.94 14.77
N THR A 45 12.33 -2.12 15.08
CA THR A 45 11.55 -3.31 15.38
C THR A 45 11.27 -3.48 16.86
N GLU A 46 12.22 -3.19 17.75
CA GLU A 46 12.04 -3.32 19.19
C GLU A 46 10.92 -2.44 19.73
N ILE A 47 10.82 -1.20 19.25
CA ILE A 47 9.80 -0.23 19.64
C ILE A 47 8.69 -0.16 18.58
N GLY A 48 9.07 0.02 17.31
CA GLY A 48 8.13 0.31 16.23
C GLY A 48 7.23 -0.86 15.82
N SER A 49 7.60 -2.13 16.13
CA SER A 49 6.78 -3.26 15.72
C SER A 49 5.56 -3.51 16.59
N MET A 50 5.51 -2.95 17.80
CA MET A 50 4.49 -3.25 18.81
C MET A 50 3.64 -2.03 19.15
N ARG A 51 2.32 -2.18 19.15
CA ARG A 51 1.35 -1.21 19.68
C ARG A 51 0.69 -1.74 20.96
N CYS A 52 0.24 -0.84 21.84
CA CYS A 52 -0.30 -1.23 23.16
C CYS A 52 -1.73 -1.77 23.10
N SER A 53 -2.49 -1.46 22.06
CA SER A 53 -3.87 -1.95 21.80
C SER A 53 -4.20 -1.85 20.32
N SER A 54 -5.37 -2.31 19.91
CA SER A 54 -5.91 -2.13 18.56
C SER A 54 -7.33 -1.57 18.62
N ASP A 55 -7.53 -0.39 18.00
CA ASP A 55 -8.81 0.34 18.01
C ASP A 55 -9.27 0.61 16.57
N PHE A 56 -9.50 -0.44 15.78
CA PHE A 56 -9.89 -0.30 14.39
C PHE A 56 -11.42 -0.37 14.23
N GLY A 57 -11.97 0.58 13.48
CA GLY A 57 -13.39 0.60 13.15
C GLY A 57 -14.33 0.70 14.35
N GLY A 58 -13.86 1.29 15.46
CA GLY A 58 -14.63 1.40 16.70
C GLY A 58 -14.66 0.11 17.54
N ILE A 59 -13.89 -0.90 17.17
CA ILE A 59 -13.68 -2.14 17.96
C ILE A 59 -12.36 -1.99 18.69
N HIS A 60 -12.41 -2.10 20.02
CA HIS A 60 -11.22 -2.07 20.87
C HIS A 60 -10.79 -3.49 21.25
N VAL A 61 -9.53 -3.80 20.97
CA VAL A 61 -8.86 -5.01 21.43
C VAL A 61 -7.73 -4.61 22.37
N ALA A 62 -7.89 -4.92 23.66
CA ALA A 62 -6.91 -4.60 24.68
C ALA A 62 -5.67 -5.50 24.56
N GLY A 63 -4.52 -4.94 24.98
CA GLY A 63 -3.25 -5.66 25.05
C GLY A 63 -2.35 -5.44 23.86
N PRO A 64 -1.04 -5.73 24.02
CA PRO A 64 -0.04 -5.53 23.00
C PRO A 64 -0.31 -6.36 21.75
N TYR A 65 -0.09 -5.75 20.59
CA TYR A 65 -0.18 -6.42 19.30
C TYR A 65 0.95 -5.96 18.38
N GLY A 66 1.55 -6.91 17.66
CA GLY A 66 2.57 -6.58 16.68
C GLY A 66 3.28 -7.79 16.11
N GLY A 67 4.43 -7.55 15.54
CA GLY A 67 5.31 -8.52 14.89
C GLY A 67 6.17 -7.83 13.85
N ALA A 68 7.29 -8.45 13.53
CA ALA A 68 8.20 -8.03 12.49
C ALA A 68 8.81 -9.26 11.81
N TYR A 69 9.32 -9.07 10.61
CA TYR A 69 10.06 -10.09 9.87
C TYR A 69 11.55 -9.85 10.06
N THR A 70 12.31 -10.91 10.35
CA THR A 70 13.76 -10.87 10.27
C THR A 70 14.21 -10.73 8.81
N GLN A 71 15.44 -10.30 8.59
CA GLN A 71 15.99 -10.25 7.22
C GLN A 71 16.00 -11.62 6.57
N GLU A 72 16.23 -12.68 7.35
CA GLU A 72 16.20 -14.07 6.89
C GLU A 72 14.79 -14.48 6.46
N GLN A 73 13.76 -14.10 7.22
CA GLN A 73 12.35 -14.35 6.85
C GLN A 73 11.95 -13.59 5.59
N MET A 74 12.41 -12.33 5.46
CA MET A 74 12.16 -11.55 4.24
C MET A 74 12.84 -12.19 3.02
N LYS A 75 14.10 -12.63 3.14
CA LYS A 75 14.81 -13.37 2.09
C LYS A 75 14.12 -14.69 1.75
N GLU A 76 13.60 -15.40 2.75
CA GLU A 76 12.82 -16.62 2.56
C GLU A 76 11.59 -16.37 1.69
N ILE A 77 10.84 -15.29 1.95
CA ILE A 77 9.68 -14.91 1.14
C ILE A 77 10.10 -14.49 -0.27
N VAL A 78 11.20 -13.74 -0.42
CA VAL A 78 11.74 -13.37 -1.74
C VAL A 78 12.09 -14.62 -2.56
N ALA A 79 12.80 -15.57 -1.99
CA ALA A 79 13.14 -16.83 -2.65
C ALA A 79 11.88 -17.64 -3.00
N TYR A 80 10.93 -17.74 -2.06
CA TYR A 80 9.66 -18.44 -2.25
C TYR A 80 8.82 -17.84 -3.39
N CYS A 81 8.81 -16.51 -3.52
CA CYS A 81 8.17 -15.80 -4.63
C CYS A 81 8.90 -16.08 -5.95
N ALA A 82 10.23 -16.02 -5.95
CA ALA A 82 11.05 -16.23 -7.15
C ALA A 82 10.82 -17.62 -7.79
N GLU A 83 10.68 -18.68 -6.98
CA GLU A 83 10.31 -20.03 -7.44
C GLU A 83 8.95 -20.07 -8.16
N ARG A 84 8.10 -19.05 -7.94
CA ARG A 84 6.76 -18.90 -8.53
C ARG A 84 6.70 -17.82 -9.59
N TYR A 85 7.85 -17.29 -10.02
CA TYR A 85 7.96 -16.19 -10.98
C TYR A 85 7.25 -14.91 -10.50
N ILE A 86 7.27 -14.66 -9.18
CA ILE A 86 6.72 -13.46 -8.54
C ILE A 86 7.88 -12.60 -8.05
N GLU A 87 7.95 -11.37 -8.53
CA GLU A 87 8.88 -10.35 -8.02
C GLU A 87 8.31 -9.72 -6.75
N VAL A 88 9.15 -9.55 -5.71
CA VAL A 88 8.75 -8.86 -4.49
C VAL A 88 9.19 -7.42 -4.54
N VAL A 89 8.25 -6.48 -4.54
CA VAL A 89 8.47 -5.03 -4.43
C VAL A 89 8.19 -4.62 -2.99
N PRO A 90 9.21 -4.29 -2.19
CA PRO A 90 8.99 -3.83 -0.82
C PRO A 90 8.51 -2.38 -0.81
N GLU A 91 7.67 -2.03 0.17
CA GLU A 91 7.30 -0.65 0.45
C GLU A 91 7.76 -0.22 1.84
N PHE A 92 8.42 0.95 1.86
CA PHE A 92 8.77 1.72 3.05
C PHE A 92 8.13 3.08 2.92
N ASP A 93 6.95 3.23 3.49
CA ASP A 93 6.12 4.42 3.29
C ASP A 93 6.67 5.63 4.04
N MET A 94 6.73 6.76 3.32
CA MET A 94 7.23 8.04 3.80
C MET A 94 6.79 9.20 2.89
N PRO A 95 6.71 10.43 3.36
CA PRO A 95 6.99 10.92 4.71
C PRO A 95 5.82 10.74 5.68
N GLY A 96 4.62 10.42 5.20
CA GLY A 96 3.44 10.01 5.96
C GLY A 96 3.56 8.58 6.47
N HIS A 97 2.57 8.11 7.23
CA HIS A 97 2.49 6.74 7.75
C HIS A 97 3.74 6.27 8.53
N THR A 98 4.36 7.20 9.26
CA THR A 98 5.65 6.99 9.93
C THR A 98 5.59 7.06 11.45
N SER A 99 4.40 6.98 12.07
CA SER A 99 4.29 7.06 13.55
C SER A 99 5.08 5.96 14.25
N ALA A 100 5.15 4.74 13.69
CA ALA A 100 5.95 3.66 14.26
C ALA A 100 7.47 3.96 14.19
N LEU A 101 7.93 4.53 13.08
CA LEU A 101 9.31 5.01 12.95
C LEU A 101 9.59 6.15 13.94
N LEU A 102 8.67 7.12 14.05
CA LEU A 102 8.83 8.25 14.95
C LEU A 102 8.75 7.85 16.44
N ALA A 103 8.08 6.76 16.78
CA ALA A 103 8.12 6.20 18.13
C ALA A 103 9.52 5.72 18.50
N ALA A 104 10.27 5.16 17.55
CA ALA A 104 11.67 4.76 17.71
C ALA A 104 12.64 5.95 17.60
N HIS A 105 12.39 6.88 16.69
CA HIS A 105 13.26 8.02 16.37
C HIS A 105 12.51 9.35 16.40
N PRO A 106 12.07 9.83 17.58
CA PRO A 106 11.22 11.03 17.68
C PRO A 106 11.89 12.31 17.18
N ALA A 107 13.21 12.39 17.23
CA ALA A 107 13.98 13.53 16.75
C ALA A 107 13.83 13.79 15.24
N LEU A 108 13.42 12.79 14.45
CA LEU A 108 13.22 12.91 13.00
C LEU A 108 11.91 13.59 12.63
N SER A 109 11.02 13.85 13.58
CA SER A 109 9.82 14.67 13.37
C SER A 109 10.12 16.16 13.44
N CYS A 110 9.14 16.98 13.04
CA CYS A 110 9.23 18.44 13.21
C CYS A 110 9.08 18.91 14.65
N THR A 111 8.56 18.07 15.55
CA THR A 111 8.21 18.45 16.94
C THR A 111 9.06 17.77 18.01
N GLY A 112 9.80 16.71 17.66
CA GLY A 112 10.71 16.02 18.58
C GLY A 112 10.05 15.01 19.52
N GLY A 113 8.73 14.81 19.43
CA GLY A 113 7.99 13.81 20.23
C GLY A 113 7.70 14.23 21.68
N PRO A 114 7.42 13.27 22.59
CA PRO A 114 7.45 11.81 22.35
C PRO A 114 6.29 11.30 21.49
N PHE A 115 6.49 10.14 20.85
CA PHE A 115 5.49 9.48 20.02
C PHE A 115 5.26 8.03 20.46
N GLN A 116 4.13 7.47 20.05
CA GLN A 116 3.77 6.07 20.24
C GLN A 116 3.35 5.46 18.91
N VAL A 117 3.52 4.15 18.79
CA VAL A 117 2.96 3.38 17.68
C VAL A 117 1.44 3.51 17.73
N GLN A 118 0.82 3.85 16.60
CA GLN A 118 -0.61 4.14 16.56
C GLN A 118 -1.45 2.90 16.81
N THR A 119 -2.54 3.10 17.54
CA THR A 119 -3.52 2.05 17.85
C THR A 119 -4.76 2.10 16.97
N LYS A 120 -4.94 3.18 16.20
CA LYS A 120 -6.12 3.47 15.37
C LYS A 120 -5.74 3.62 13.91
N GLN A 121 -6.72 3.42 13.03
CA GLN A 121 -6.61 3.86 11.64
C GLN A 121 -6.70 5.39 11.55
N GLY A 122 -6.14 5.96 10.49
CA GLY A 122 -6.27 7.39 10.21
C GLY A 122 -5.02 8.00 9.60
N ILE A 123 -5.09 9.31 9.36
CA ILE A 123 -3.99 10.13 8.86
C ILE A 123 -3.46 10.97 10.03
N PHE A 124 -2.20 10.76 10.39
CA PHE A 124 -1.60 11.40 11.56
C PHE A 124 -0.77 12.63 11.16
N LYS A 125 -0.84 13.67 12.00
CA LYS A 125 -0.21 14.97 11.69
C LYS A 125 1.31 14.96 11.77
N ASP A 126 1.88 14.08 12.59
CA ASP A 126 3.32 13.99 12.79
C ASP A 126 3.90 13.01 11.78
N ILE A 127 4.72 13.56 10.89
CA ILE A 127 5.38 12.88 9.79
C ILE A 127 6.87 13.19 9.82
N LEU A 128 7.66 12.53 8.99
CA LEU A 128 9.09 12.80 8.87
C LEU A 128 9.36 14.26 8.48
N CYS A 129 10.36 14.86 9.12
CA CYS A 129 10.77 16.24 8.84
C CYS A 129 11.59 16.30 7.55
N ALA A 130 11.11 17.02 6.55
CA ALA A 130 11.78 17.17 5.27
C ALA A 130 12.99 18.16 5.33
N GLY A 131 13.10 18.94 6.41
CA GLY A 131 14.20 19.89 6.59
C GLY A 131 15.45 19.28 7.19
N LYS A 132 15.35 18.16 7.90
CA LYS A 132 16.45 17.55 8.65
C LYS A 132 17.25 16.55 7.81
N GLU A 133 18.57 16.70 7.78
CA GLU A 133 19.45 15.74 7.08
C GLU A 133 19.51 14.37 7.77
N GLU A 134 19.32 14.34 9.10
CA GLU A 134 19.21 13.11 9.89
C GLU A 134 18.09 12.20 9.40
N THR A 135 16.98 12.79 8.95
CA THR A 135 15.86 12.04 8.34
C THR A 135 16.33 11.24 7.13
N PHE A 136 17.06 11.89 6.22
CA PHE A 136 17.56 11.22 5.01
C PHE A 136 18.67 10.21 5.34
N ARG A 137 19.53 10.47 6.34
CA ARG A 137 20.55 9.49 6.77
C ARG A 137 19.89 8.18 7.22
N LEU A 138 18.90 8.26 8.11
CA LEU A 138 18.19 7.06 8.55
C LEU A 138 17.49 6.35 7.40
N ILE A 139 16.80 7.08 6.51
CA ILE A 139 16.14 6.50 5.33
C ILE A 139 17.15 5.75 4.46
N PHE A 140 18.32 6.34 4.21
CA PHE A 140 19.36 5.71 3.39
C PHE A 140 19.98 4.50 4.08
N ASP A 141 20.17 4.53 5.40
CA ASP A 141 20.64 3.38 6.18
C ASP A 141 19.65 2.20 6.07
N VAL A 142 18.37 2.48 6.23
CA VAL A 142 17.28 1.47 6.06
C VAL A 142 17.30 0.90 4.65
N LEU A 143 17.28 1.76 3.65
CA LEU A 143 17.22 1.33 2.25
C LEU A 143 18.48 0.55 1.84
N GLU A 144 19.67 0.93 2.32
CA GLU A 144 20.92 0.20 2.02
C GLU A 144 20.84 -1.27 2.47
N GLU A 145 20.35 -1.52 3.71
CA GLU A 145 20.14 -2.90 4.18
C GLU A 145 19.07 -3.62 3.39
N MET A 146 17.98 -2.94 3.04
CA MET A 146 16.86 -3.54 2.32
C MET A 146 17.20 -3.88 0.88
N LEU A 147 18.09 -3.12 0.23
CA LEU A 147 18.57 -3.49 -1.12
C LEU A 147 19.35 -4.81 -1.15
N ALA A 148 19.97 -5.20 -0.02
CA ALA A 148 20.61 -6.52 0.11
C ALA A 148 19.61 -7.67 0.34
N VAL A 149 18.39 -7.35 0.81
CA VAL A 149 17.30 -8.31 1.03
C VAL A 149 16.43 -8.48 -0.23
N PHE A 150 16.11 -7.36 -0.89
CA PHE A 150 15.17 -7.32 -2.02
C PHE A 150 15.91 -7.05 -3.33
N PRO A 151 16.01 -8.07 -4.22
CA PRO A 151 16.70 -7.92 -5.51
C PRO A 151 15.88 -7.15 -6.55
N SER A 152 14.61 -6.85 -6.28
CA SER A 152 13.73 -6.13 -7.19
C SER A 152 14.35 -4.84 -7.71
N ARG A 153 14.13 -4.58 -9.00
CA ARG A 153 14.44 -3.26 -9.57
C ARG A 153 13.62 -2.15 -8.92
N TYR A 154 12.42 -2.46 -8.44
CA TYR A 154 11.47 -1.50 -7.92
C TYR A 154 11.48 -1.49 -6.39
N ILE A 155 11.51 -0.29 -5.82
CA ILE A 155 11.33 -0.04 -4.38
C ILE A 155 10.22 0.99 -4.24
N HIS A 156 9.15 0.64 -3.52
CA HIS A 156 8.07 1.58 -3.26
C HIS A 156 8.40 2.40 -2.01
N ILE A 157 8.29 3.72 -2.12
CA ILE A 157 8.68 4.67 -1.06
C ILE A 157 7.49 5.51 -0.56
N GLY A 158 6.26 5.06 -0.81
CA GLY A 158 5.03 5.68 -0.33
C GLY A 158 4.71 7.02 -0.99
N GLY A 159 4.37 8.01 -0.18
CA GLY A 159 4.13 9.38 -0.61
C GLY A 159 2.67 9.83 -0.56
N ASP A 160 1.78 8.97 -0.04
CA ASP A 160 0.38 9.27 0.17
C ASP A 160 0.12 9.95 1.53
N GLU A 161 -1.04 10.50 1.65
CA GLU A 161 -1.68 11.00 2.88
C GLU A 161 -0.74 11.77 3.84
N ALA A 162 0.27 12.48 3.33
CA ALA A 162 1.22 13.24 4.14
C ALA A 162 0.68 14.63 4.54
N PRO A 163 0.25 14.87 5.80
CA PRO A 163 -0.27 16.17 6.22
C PRO A 163 0.83 17.23 6.32
N LYS A 164 0.59 18.42 5.78
CA LYS A 164 1.59 19.50 5.72
C LYS A 164 1.60 20.43 6.93
N ALA A 165 0.73 20.21 7.92
CA ALA A 165 0.55 21.13 9.05
C ALA A 165 1.85 21.33 9.85
N ARG A 166 2.60 20.24 10.11
CA ARG A 166 3.88 20.32 10.84
C ARG A 166 4.95 21.01 10.01
N TRP A 167 5.08 20.67 8.75
CA TRP A 167 6.07 21.29 7.84
C TRP A 167 5.85 22.79 7.69
N LYS A 168 4.58 23.26 7.68
CA LYS A 168 4.24 24.68 7.60
C LYS A 168 4.83 25.48 8.76
N ALA A 169 4.86 24.92 9.95
CA ALA A 169 5.32 25.59 11.17
C ALA A 169 6.78 25.23 11.53
N CYS A 170 7.42 24.28 10.88
CA CYS A 170 8.75 23.79 11.21
C CYS A 170 9.84 24.71 10.64
N PRO A 171 10.74 25.27 11.47
CA PRO A 171 11.84 26.12 11.01
C PRO A 171 12.75 25.41 10.00
N ASP A 172 13.09 24.13 10.22
CA ASP A 172 13.97 23.35 9.35
C ASP A 172 13.32 23.13 7.97
N CYS A 173 12.02 22.78 7.93
CA CYS A 173 11.28 22.63 6.67
C CYS A 173 11.19 23.98 5.91
N GLN A 174 10.97 25.08 6.63
CA GLN A 174 10.92 26.41 6.01
C GLN A 174 12.29 26.88 5.54
N ALA A 175 13.37 26.55 6.25
CA ALA A 175 14.73 26.80 5.80
C ALA A 175 15.02 26.02 4.51
N ARG A 176 14.72 24.72 4.50
CA ARG A 176 14.86 23.86 3.29
C ARG A 176 14.10 24.40 2.10
N MET A 177 12.88 24.86 2.30
CA MET A 177 12.09 25.47 1.20
C MET A 177 12.78 26.72 0.62
N ARG A 178 13.38 27.57 1.46
CA ARG A 178 14.11 28.75 0.96
C ARG A 178 15.40 28.36 0.23
N GLU A 179 16.16 27.44 0.78
CA GLU A 179 17.43 26.95 0.21
C GLU A 179 17.24 26.34 -1.18
N GLU A 180 16.16 25.56 -1.34
CA GLU A 180 15.85 24.85 -2.57
C GLU A 180 14.89 25.63 -3.53
N GLY A 181 14.51 26.85 -3.16
CA GLY A 181 13.61 27.68 -3.97
C GLY A 181 12.21 27.09 -4.15
N LEU A 182 11.71 26.35 -3.17
CA LEU A 182 10.42 25.64 -3.26
C LEU A 182 9.26 26.58 -2.91
N SER A 183 8.29 26.69 -3.81
CA SER A 183 7.17 27.62 -3.69
C SER A 183 5.99 27.10 -2.87
N SER A 184 5.94 25.81 -2.56
CA SER A 184 4.83 25.17 -1.84
C SER A 184 5.25 23.99 -1.01
N LEU A 185 4.44 23.62 -0.01
CA LEU A 185 4.64 22.43 0.80
C LEU A 185 4.48 21.12 -0.01
N GLN A 186 3.73 21.16 -1.10
CA GLN A 186 3.65 20.07 -2.05
C GLN A 186 4.96 19.92 -2.83
N ALA A 187 5.58 21.04 -3.23
CA ALA A 187 6.89 21.02 -3.85
C ALA A 187 7.98 20.53 -2.87
N LEU A 188 7.85 20.82 -1.56
CA LEU A 188 8.72 20.26 -0.53
C LEU A 188 8.58 18.73 -0.43
N GLN A 189 7.36 18.19 -0.58
CA GLN A 189 7.18 16.73 -0.68
C GLN A 189 7.85 16.17 -1.95
N GLY A 190 7.68 16.82 -3.08
CA GLY A 190 8.38 16.41 -4.30
C GLY A 190 9.89 16.42 -4.15
N TYR A 191 10.46 17.44 -3.48
CA TYR A 191 11.88 17.48 -3.13
C TYR A 191 12.28 16.28 -2.23
N PHE A 192 11.50 16.00 -1.17
CA PHE A 192 11.74 14.86 -0.28
C PHE A 192 11.80 13.55 -1.05
N MET A 193 10.80 13.30 -1.89
CA MET A 193 10.74 12.09 -2.72
C MET A 193 11.90 12.04 -3.71
N ASN A 194 12.22 13.15 -4.37
CA ASN A 194 13.27 13.21 -5.40
C ASN A 194 14.67 12.90 -4.83
N ARG A 195 14.97 13.29 -3.59
CA ARG A 195 16.22 12.90 -2.95
C ARG A 195 16.37 11.39 -2.84
N ILE A 196 15.28 10.70 -2.48
CA ILE A 196 15.27 9.24 -2.33
C ILE A 196 15.27 8.57 -3.72
N ILE A 197 14.50 9.10 -4.67
CA ILE A 197 14.48 8.64 -6.07
C ILE A 197 15.88 8.69 -6.68
N SER A 198 16.61 9.82 -6.49
CA SER A 198 17.98 9.97 -6.98
C SER A 198 18.92 8.95 -6.35
N TRP A 199 18.85 8.81 -5.02
CA TRP A 199 19.68 7.86 -4.27
C TRP A 199 19.47 6.41 -4.70
N LEU A 200 18.20 6.01 -4.96
CA LEU A 200 17.86 4.70 -5.51
C LEU A 200 18.35 4.55 -6.95
N GLY A 201 18.21 5.61 -7.77
CA GLY A 201 18.69 5.65 -9.14
C GLY A 201 20.19 5.40 -9.27
N ASP A 202 21.00 6.01 -8.39
CA ASP A 202 22.46 5.81 -8.33
C ASP A 202 22.84 4.36 -8.02
N ARG A 203 21.90 3.57 -7.46
CA ARG A 203 22.05 2.13 -7.16
C ARG A 203 21.35 1.22 -8.16
N GLY A 204 20.94 1.77 -9.32
CA GLY A 204 20.26 1.02 -10.38
C GLY A 204 18.84 0.59 -10.04
N ARG A 205 18.22 1.20 -9.02
CA ARG A 205 16.85 0.92 -8.63
C ARG A 205 15.89 2.02 -9.12
N ALA A 206 14.63 1.69 -9.29
CA ALA A 206 13.58 2.62 -9.67
C ALA A 206 12.59 2.77 -8.50
N ALA A 207 12.32 4.00 -8.09
CA ALA A 207 11.33 4.26 -7.06
C ALA A 207 9.91 4.15 -7.62
N VAL A 208 9.02 3.54 -6.85
CA VAL A 208 7.56 3.61 -7.03
C VAL A 208 6.99 4.53 -5.96
N VAL A 209 6.04 5.37 -6.31
CA VAL A 209 5.42 6.33 -5.38
C VAL A 209 3.90 6.37 -5.58
N TRP A 210 3.14 6.63 -4.52
CA TRP A 210 1.71 6.92 -4.64
C TRP A 210 1.47 8.24 -5.39
N ASN A 211 0.38 8.29 -6.14
CA ASN A 211 0.08 9.40 -7.06
C ASN A 211 -0.04 10.78 -6.39
N GLU A 212 -0.21 10.87 -5.08
CA GLU A 212 -0.20 12.16 -4.37
C GLU A 212 1.13 12.90 -4.47
N SER A 213 2.22 12.19 -4.70
CA SER A 213 3.55 12.76 -4.95
C SER A 213 3.60 13.64 -6.21
N LEU A 214 2.63 13.54 -7.13
CA LEU A 214 2.49 14.39 -8.31
C LEU A 214 2.05 15.82 -7.99
N ARG A 215 1.41 16.04 -6.83
CA ARG A 215 0.77 17.33 -6.48
C ARG A 215 1.73 18.51 -6.40
N GLY A 216 3.01 18.26 -6.19
CA GLY A 216 4.05 19.29 -6.16
C GLY A 216 4.47 19.79 -7.54
N GLY A 217 4.16 19.06 -8.59
CA GLY A 217 4.54 19.37 -9.97
C GLY A 217 6.03 19.20 -10.29
N ASN A 218 6.83 18.76 -9.32
CA ASN A 218 8.28 18.63 -9.41
C ASN A 218 8.81 17.20 -9.20
N LEU A 219 7.94 16.17 -9.27
CA LEU A 219 8.37 14.78 -9.14
C LEU A 219 9.30 14.40 -10.30
N ALA A 220 10.40 13.72 -9.98
CA ALA A 220 11.37 13.25 -10.95
C ALA A 220 10.73 12.29 -11.98
N PRO A 221 10.98 12.47 -13.30
CA PRO A 221 10.33 11.68 -14.35
C PRO A 221 10.76 10.21 -14.38
N SER A 222 11.81 9.85 -13.66
CA SER A 222 12.27 8.46 -13.49
C SER A 222 11.41 7.64 -12.53
N ALA A 223 10.55 8.28 -11.73
CA ALA A 223 9.64 7.59 -10.83
C ALA A 223 8.57 6.81 -11.58
N VAL A 224 8.15 5.69 -11.00
CA VAL A 224 6.91 5.00 -11.36
C VAL A 224 5.82 5.47 -10.40
N VAL A 225 4.68 5.89 -10.94
CA VAL A 225 3.57 6.36 -10.12
C VAL A 225 2.53 5.26 -9.98
N GLN A 226 2.10 5.00 -8.74
CA GLN A 226 1.00 4.10 -8.45
C GLN A 226 -0.27 4.92 -8.18
N MET A 227 -1.28 4.70 -9.01
CA MET A 227 -2.57 5.37 -8.88
C MET A 227 -3.49 4.60 -7.94
N TRP A 228 -3.94 5.24 -6.86
CA TRP A 228 -5.01 4.71 -6.04
C TRP A 228 -6.27 5.59 -6.09
N MET A 229 -6.13 6.91 -6.10
CA MET A 229 -7.24 7.85 -6.21
C MET A 229 -6.83 9.09 -7.02
N ASP A 230 -7.23 9.14 -8.29
CA ASP A 230 -6.93 10.26 -9.20
C ASP A 230 -8.18 11.10 -9.45
N LYS A 231 -8.43 12.09 -8.60
CA LYS A 231 -9.58 13.00 -8.72
C LYS A 231 -9.37 14.11 -9.76
N ASN A 232 -8.12 14.40 -10.13
CA ASN A 232 -7.74 15.57 -10.91
C ASN A 232 -7.11 15.23 -12.27
N GLY A 233 -7.05 13.94 -12.65
CA GLY A 233 -6.42 13.47 -13.88
C GLY A 233 -4.90 13.65 -13.90
N GLU A 234 -4.26 13.69 -12.73
CA GLU A 234 -2.80 13.87 -12.59
C GLU A 234 -2.06 12.66 -13.15
N CYS A 235 -2.57 11.44 -12.90
CA CYS A 235 -1.99 10.20 -13.40
C CYS A 235 -2.06 10.10 -14.92
N ALA A 236 -3.18 10.52 -15.52
CA ALA A 236 -3.30 10.53 -16.97
C ALA A 236 -2.34 11.56 -17.62
N ARG A 237 -2.17 12.75 -17.02
CA ARG A 237 -1.17 13.73 -17.46
C ARG A 237 0.25 13.18 -17.35
N TRP A 238 0.56 12.50 -16.24
CA TRP A 238 1.85 11.85 -16.02
C TRP A 238 2.15 10.82 -17.11
N ALA A 239 1.23 9.89 -17.36
CA ALA A 239 1.39 8.87 -18.40
C ALA A 239 1.51 9.48 -19.79
N ASN A 240 0.71 10.50 -20.12
CA ASN A 240 0.77 11.23 -21.39
C ASN A 240 2.06 12.05 -21.57
N GLY A 241 2.75 12.35 -20.47
CA GLY A 241 4.09 12.96 -20.46
C GLY A 241 5.23 11.94 -20.61
N GLY A 242 4.92 10.63 -20.70
CA GLY A 242 5.92 9.57 -20.83
C GLY A 242 6.23 8.83 -19.53
N GLY A 243 5.64 9.27 -18.40
CA GLY A 243 5.81 8.63 -17.10
C GLY A 243 5.13 7.26 -17.02
N LYS A 244 5.66 6.38 -16.18
CA LYS A 244 5.13 5.03 -15.96
C LYS A 244 4.08 5.03 -14.85
N LEU A 245 3.07 4.16 -14.99
CA LEU A 245 1.91 4.10 -14.10
C LEU A 245 1.56 2.67 -13.75
N ILE A 246 1.21 2.43 -12.47
CA ILE A 246 0.54 1.21 -11.98
C ILE A 246 -0.89 1.62 -11.58
N VAL A 247 -1.88 0.79 -11.90
CA VAL A 247 -3.29 1.10 -11.62
C VAL A 247 -3.81 0.21 -10.50
N SER A 248 -4.09 0.83 -9.34
CA SER A 248 -4.68 0.21 -8.15
C SER A 248 -5.89 1.02 -7.67
N ASP A 249 -6.87 1.24 -8.56
CA ASP A 249 -8.01 2.12 -8.30
C ASP A 249 -8.77 1.76 -7.03
N PHE A 250 -8.88 2.72 -6.10
CA PHE A 250 -9.52 2.57 -4.79
C PHE A 250 -10.95 2.03 -4.86
N TYR A 251 -11.74 2.53 -5.79
CA TYR A 251 -13.16 2.18 -5.86
C TYR A 251 -13.43 0.79 -6.45
N HIS A 252 -12.44 0.20 -7.14
CA HIS A 252 -12.63 -1.03 -7.90
C HIS A 252 -11.71 -2.17 -7.47
N TYR A 253 -10.46 -1.87 -7.09
CA TYR A 253 -9.42 -2.88 -6.86
C TYR A 253 -9.02 -3.09 -5.40
N TYR A 254 -9.44 -2.19 -4.49
CA TYR A 254 -9.21 -2.36 -3.06
C TYR A 254 -10.07 -3.50 -2.51
N CYS A 255 -9.40 -4.52 -1.97
CA CYS A 255 -10.04 -5.74 -1.48
C CYS A 255 -10.30 -5.76 0.03
N ASP A 256 -9.95 -4.71 0.75
CA ASP A 256 -10.16 -4.51 2.18
C ASP A 256 -11.57 -4.02 2.55
N TYR A 257 -12.33 -3.56 1.55
CA TYR A 257 -13.75 -3.20 1.75
C TYR A 257 -14.69 -4.38 1.45
N PRO A 258 -15.83 -4.49 2.17
CA PRO A 258 -16.77 -5.61 1.99
C PRO A 258 -17.35 -5.64 0.57
N TYR A 259 -17.78 -6.82 0.14
CA TYR A 259 -18.45 -7.01 -1.16
C TYR A 259 -19.69 -6.13 -1.36
N ALA A 260 -20.31 -5.66 -0.29
CA ALA A 260 -21.38 -4.65 -0.34
C ALA A 260 -20.94 -3.35 -1.00
N MET A 261 -19.69 -2.93 -0.79
CA MET A 261 -19.10 -1.70 -1.34
C MET A 261 -18.38 -1.93 -2.66
N THR A 262 -17.61 -3.03 -2.74
CA THR A 262 -16.86 -3.42 -3.93
C THR A 262 -17.25 -4.83 -4.36
N PRO A 263 -18.45 -4.99 -5.01
CA PRO A 263 -18.89 -6.26 -5.56
C PRO A 263 -17.91 -6.80 -6.61
N LEU A 264 -17.86 -8.12 -6.76
CA LEU A 264 -16.99 -8.79 -7.75
C LEU A 264 -17.15 -8.21 -9.16
N ARG A 265 -18.40 -8.04 -9.64
CA ARG A 265 -18.65 -7.49 -10.99
C ARG A 265 -18.18 -6.05 -11.14
N LYS A 266 -18.19 -5.26 -10.07
CA LYS A 266 -17.65 -3.89 -10.10
C LYS A 266 -16.12 -3.93 -10.31
N THR A 267 -15.40 -4.80 -9.61
CA THR A 267 -13.96 -5.05 -9.82
C THR A 267 -13.69 -5.57 -11.23
N TYR A 268 -14.45 -6.59 -11.67
CA TYR A 268 -14.24 -7.26 -12.95
C TYR A 268 -14.44 -6.34 -14.16
N HIS A 269 -15.43 -5.45 -14.13
CA HIS A 269 -15.76 -4.55 -15.25
C HIS A 269 -14.90 -3.28 -15.30
N TYR A 270 -14.08 -3.03 -14.28
CA TYR A 270 -13.18 -1.89 -14.34
C TYR A 270 -12.16 -2.02 -15.48
N ARG A 271 -11.89 -0.88 -16.12
CA ARG A 271 -10.98 -0.78 -17.27
C ARG A 271 -9.69 -0.10 -16.83
N PRO A 272 -8.59 -0.84 -16.68
CA PRO A 272 -7.31 -0.24 -16.29
C PRO A 272 -6.68 0.62 -17.39
N ALA A 273 -7.10 0.46 -18.64
CA ALA A 273 -6.77 1.37 -19.72
C ALA A 273 -7.53 2.69 -19.51
N LEU A 274 -6.89 3.65 -18.84
CA LEU A 274 -7.51 4.93 -18.50
C LEU A 274 -7.87 5.69 -19.78
N LYS A 275 -9.11 6.14 -19.91
CA LYS A 275 -9.64 6.81 -21.12
C LYS A 275 -8.89 8.10 -21.45
N GLU A 276 -8.41 8.80 -20.44
CA GLU A 276 -7.69 10.06 -20.53
C GLU A 276 -6.23 9.88 -20.98
N VAL A 277 -5.72 8.64 -20.96
CA VAL A 277 -4.39 8.31 -21.47
C VAL A 277 -4.50 8.03 -22.97
N ARG A 278 -3.79 8.85 -23.77
CA ARG A 278 -3.76 8.72 -25.24
C ARG A 278 -3.29 7.33 -25.66
N PRO A 279 -3.81 6.75 -26.75
CA PRO A 279 -3.49 5.36 -27.16
C PRO A 279 -2.00 5.05 -27.27
N ILE A 280 -1.19 5.99 -27.79
CA ILE A 280 0.27 5.84 -27.91
C ILE A 280 1.00 5.70 -26.57
N TYR A 281 0.40 6.19 -25.48
CA TYR A 281 0.95 6.16 -24.12
C TYR A 281 0.32 5.09 -23.23
N GLN A 282 -0.65 4.29 -23.69
CA GLN A 282 -1.22 3.17 -22.93
C GLN A 282 -0.14 2.15 -22.50
N LYS A 283 0.94 2.02 -23.27
CA LYS A 283 2.13 1.21 -22.93
C LYS A 283 2.86 1.67 -21.65
N ASN A 284 2.60 2.89 -21.19
CA ASN A 284 3.17 3.42 -19.95
C ASN A 284 2.43 2.91 -18.72
N ILE A 285 1.23 2.33 -18.87
CA ILE A 285 0.54 1.60 -17.83
C ILE A 285 1.19 0.22 -17.72
N LEU A 286 1.98 0.02 -16.67
CA LEU A 286 2.77 -1.20 -16.46
C LEU A 286 1.91 -2.40 -16.07
N GLY A 287 0.81 -2.15 -15.38
CA GLY A 287 -0.08 -3.21 -14.91
C GLY A 287 -1.12 -2.71 -13.92
N VAL A 288 -1.75 -3.69 -13.29
CA VAL A 288 -2.80 -3.50 -12.28
C VAL A 288 -2.39 -4.12 -10.97
N GLU A 289 -2.90 -3.57 -9.87
CA GLU A 289 -2.68 -4.12 -8.54
C GLU A 289 -3.98 -4.19 -7.75
N ALA A 290 -4.13 -5.22 -6.94
CA ALA A 290 -5.23 -5.42 -6.01
C ALA A 290 -4.73 -5.22 -4.58
N PRO A 291 -4.85 -4.01 -4.00
CA PRO A 291 -4.47 -3.77 -2.61
C PRO A 291 -5.39 -4.47 -1.62
N VAL A 292 -4.82 -4.91 -0.50
CA VAL A 292 -5.54 -5.38 0.69
C VAL A 292 -4.90 -4.78 1.93
N TRP A 293 -5.54 -3.76 2.49
CA TRP A 293 -5.15 -3.11 3.72
C TRP A 293 -5.72 -3.86 4.92
N ALA A 294 -4.96 -3.92 5.99
CA ALA A 294 -5.28 -4.82 7.09
C ALA A 294 -5.84 -4.14 8.34
N GLU A 295 -6.45 -2.94 8.23
CA GLU A 295 -7.10 -2.29 9.37
C GLU A 295 -8.26 -3.12 9.93
N TYR A 296 -9.05 -3.71 9.02
CA TYR A 296 -10.26 -4.45 9.35
C TYR A 296 -10.12 -5.95 9.11
N ILE A 297 -8.90 -6.41 8.76
CA ILE A 297 -8.60 -7.80 8.43
C ILE A 297 -7.57 -8.33 9.42
N GLU A 298 -8.06 -8.99 10.47
CA GLU A 298 -7.23 -9.47 11.59
C GLU A 298 -6.73 -10.89 11.38
N THR A 299 -7.43 -11.70 10.58
CA THR A 299 -7.15 -13.12 10.42
C THR A 299 -6.89 -13.48 8.97
N PHE A 300 -6.11 -14.54 8.76
CA PHE A 300 -5.85 -15.10 7.43
C PHE A 300 -7.15 -15.58 6.75
N ALA A 301 -8.08 -16.17 7.50
CA ALA A 301 -9.37 -16.60 6.96
C ALA A 301 -10.16 -15.43 6.39
N HIS A 302 -10.23 -14.31 7.12
CA HIS A 302 -10.89 -13.09 6.66
C HIS A 302 -10.16 -12.48 5.46
N MET A 303 -8.81 -12.46 5.44
CA MET A 303 -8.03 -12.01 4.29
C MET A 303 -8.34 -12.86 3.05
N SER A 304 -8.39 -14.18 3.18
CA SER A 304 -8.74 -15.09 2.08
C SER A 304 -10.11 -14.79 1.48
N GLU A 305 -11.13 -14.62 2.34
CA GLU A 305 -12.49 -14.27 1.94
C GLU A 305 -12.55 -12.92 1.24
N MET A 306 -11.87 -11.92 1.79
CA MET A 306 -11.86 -10.57 1.22
C MET A 306 -11.13 -10.50 -0.11
N CYS A 307 -10.02 -11.24 -0.28
CA CYS A 307 -9.24 -11.24 -1.51
C CYS A 307 -9.89 -12.02 -2.64
N TYR A 308 -10.39 -13.22 -2.38
CA TYR A 308 -10.90 -14.09 -3.45
C TYR A 308 -12.44 -14.15 -3.50
N PRO A 309 -13.03 -13.98 -4.71
CA PRO A 309 -12.45 -14.02 -6.05
C PRO A 309 -11.92 -12.69 -6.64
N ARG A 310 -11.89 -11.56 -5.89
CA ARG A 310 -11.55 -10.25 -6.46
C ARG A 310 -10.09 -10.19 -6.97
N PHE A 311 -9.13 -10.81 -6.29
CA PHE A 311 -7.74 -10.91 -6.79
C PHE A 311 -7.69 -11.62 -8.14
N ALA A 312 -8.43 -12.71 -8.31
CA ALA A 312 -8.51 -13.42 -9.60
C ALA A 312 -9.13 -12.54 -10.70
N ALA A 313 -10.11 -11.69 -10.35
CA ALA A 313 -10.72 -10.74 -11.28
C ALA A 313 -9.72 -9.65 -11.72
N VAL A 314 -8.91 -9.14 -10.81
CA VAL A 314 -7.84 -8.18 -11.13
C VAL A 314 -6.75 -8.85 -11.97
N ALA A 315 -6.37 -10.09 -11.65
CA ALA A 315 -5.43 -10.86 -12.46
C ALA A 315 -5.95 -11.03 -13.91
N GLU A 316 -7.23 -11.39 -14.09
CA GLU A 316 -7.82 -11.48 -15.44
C GLU A 316 -7.83 -10.11 -16.14
N ALA A 317 -8.07 -9.02 -15.44
CA ALA A 317 -7.99 -7.67 -16.00
C ALA A 317 -6.58 -7.31 -16.49
N GLY A 318 -5.55 -7.80 -15.83
CA GLY A 318 -4.15 -7.59 -16.22
C GLY A 318 -3.71 -8.47 -17.40
N TRP A 319 -4.21 -9.71 -17.52
CA TRP A 319 -3.76 -10.69 -18.51
C TRP A 319 -4.64 -10.81 -19.74
N THR A 320 -5.94 -10.46 -19.62
CA THR A 320 -6.93 -10.73 -20.67
C THR A 320 -7.39 -9.42 -21.31
N ARG A 321 -7.30 -9.34 -22.63
CA ARG A 321 -7.84 -8.21 -23.40
C ARG A 321 -9.31 -8.01 -23.09
N GLU A 322 -9.75 -6.77 -23.01
CA GLU A 322 -11.09 -6.39 -22.57
C GLU A 322 -12.20 -7.09 -23.38
N GLU A 323 -12.06 -7.12 -24.70
CA GLU A 323 -13.03 -7.73 -25.61
C GLU A 323 -13.20 -9.25 -25.44
N ARG A 324 -12.26 -9.90 -24.71
CA ARG A 324 -12.32 -11.34 -24.38
C ARG A 324 -12.81 -11.61 -22.97
N ARG A 325 -13.00 -10.57 -22.16
CA ARG A 325 -13.45 -10.72 -20.78
C ARG A 325 -14.95 -10.94 -20.73
N ASN A 326 -15.40 -11.95 -19.95
CA ASN A 326 -16.81 -12.27 -19.72
C ASN A 326 -17.02 -12.66 -18.26
N ALA A 327 -17.79 -11.85 -17.53
CA ALA A 327 -17.97 -12.00 -16.08
C ALA A 327 -18.61 -13.33 -15.68
N GLU A 328 -19.62 -13.81 -16.45
CA GLU A 328 -20.29 -15.07 -16.13
C GLU A 328 -19.39 -16.28 -16.40
N SER A 329 -18.60 -16.23 -17.48
CA SER A 329 -17.58 -17.23 -17.74
C SER A 329 -16.50 -17.22 -16.64
N PHE A 330 -16.08 -16.03 -16.19
CA PHE A 330 -15.13 -15.89 -15.09
C PHE A 330 -15.67 -16.51 -13.80
N GLU A 331 -16.89 -16.17 -13.41
CA GLU A 331 -17.52 -16.70 -12.20
C GLU A 331 -17.58 -18.24 -12.21
N ARG A 332 -17.95 -18.85 -13.35
CA ARG A 332 -17.95 -20.32 -13.51
C ARG A 332 -16.55 -20.91 -13.41
N ARG A 333 -15.57 -20.34 -14.13
CA ARG A 333 -14.18 -20.81 -14.10
C ARG A 333 -13.56 -20.69 -12.70
N PHE A 334 -13.86 -19.61 -12.00
CA PHE A 334 -13.38 -19.42 -10.64
C PHE A 334 -13.92 -20.49 -9.69
N GLN A 335 -15.20 -20.84 -9.79
CA GLN A 335 -15.78 -21.93 -8.99
C GLN A 335 -15.06 -23.26 -9.22
N MET A 336 -14.61 -23.54 -10.44
CA MET A 336 -13.83 -24.76 -10.73
C MET A 336 -12.44 -24.76 -10.09
N VAL A 337 -11.87 -23.59 -9.81
CA VAL A 337 -10.56 -23.44 -9.16
C VAL A 337 -10.68 -23.42 -7.64
N THR A 338 -11.85 -23.19 -7.07
CA THR A 338 -12.08 -23.10 -5.62
C THR A 338 -11.53 -24.29 -4.84
N PRO A 339 -11.68 -25.58 -5.28
CA PRO A 339 -11.06 -26.71 -4.56
C PRO A 339 -9.54 -26.64 -4.48
N MET A 340 -8.88 -26.10 -5.51
CA MET A 340 -7.42 -25.92 -5.50
C MET A 340 -7.00 -24.86 -4.46
N LEU A 341 -7.74 -23.76 -4.36
CA LEU A 341 -7.52 -22.75 -3.33
C LEU A 341 -7.72 -23.33 -1.92
N ALA A 342 -8.79 -24.11 -1.74
CA ALA A 342 -9.04 -24.78 -0.45
C ALA A 342 -7.89 -25.73 -0.06
N ALA A 343 -7.31 -26.46 -1.01
CA ALA A 343 -6.14 -27.32 -0.78
C ALA A 343 -4.89 -26.53 -0.35
N LEU A 344 -4.77 -25.26 -0.74
CA LEU A 344 -3.74 -24.33 -0.29
C LEU A 344 -4.10 -23.67 1.06
N GLY A 345 -5.25 -23.97 1.65
CA GLY A 345 -5.76 -23.35 2.87
C GLY A 345 -6.32 -21.94 2.66
N VAL A 346 -6.66 -21.58 1.41
CA VAL A 346 -7.27 -20.30 1.04
C VAL A 346 -8.75 -20.53 0.78
N HIS A 347 -9.59 -19.82 1.53
CA HIS A 347 -11.06 -19.99 1.51
C HIS A 347 -11.74 -18.74 0.94
N PRO A 348 -12.13 -18.75 -0.34
CA PRO A 348 -12.80 -17.61 -0.98
C PRO A 348 -14.16 -17.31 -0.36
N ALA A 349 -14.63 -16.06 -0.55
CA ALA A 349 -16.01 -15.69 -0.24
C ALA A 349 -17.00 -16.63 -0.95
N ALA A 350 -18.10 -16.94 -0.26
CA ALA A 350 -19.19 -17.72 -0.83
C ALA A 350 -19.83 -16.99 -2.02
N PRO A 351 -20.26 -17.70 -3.10
CA PRO A 351 -20.81 -17.08 -4.30
C PRO A 351 -21.96 -16.10 -4.07
N GLN A 352 -22.75 -16.32 -3.02
CA GLN A 352 -23.88 -15.46 -2.64
C GLN A 352 -23.44 -14.06 -2.21
N LEU A 353 -22.18 -13.92 -1.75
CA LEU A 353 -21.60 -12.65 -1.29
C LEU A 353 -21.00 -11.83 -2.44
N TRP A 354 -20.67 -12.43 -3.58
CA TRP A 354 -19.88 -11.77 -4.64
C TRP A 354 -20.55 -10.53 -5.23
N ASN A 355 -21.86 -10.61 -5.46
CA ASN A 355 -22.62 -9.55 -6.12
C ASN A 355 -23.95 -9.32 -5.39
N PRO A 356 -23.91 -8.72 -4.18
CA PRO A 356 -25.13 -8.56 -3.37
C PRO A 356 -26.12 -7.61 -4.07
N ARG A 357 -27.42 -7.88 -3.87
CA ARG A 357 -28.52 -7.04 -4.39
C ARG A 357 -28.44 -5.61 -3.83
N PRO A 358 -28.97 -4.59 -4.51
CA PRO A 358 -28.85 -3.20 -4.10
C PRO A 358 -29.20 -2.93 -2.62
N TYR A 359 -30.30 -3.50 -2.12
CA TYR A 359 -30.70 -3.34 -0.72
C TYR A 359 -29.71 -3.98 0.27
N MET A 360 -29.12 -5.14 -0.10
CA MET A 360 -28.08 -5.80 0.71
C MET A 360 -26.77 -4.98 0.70
N ARG A 361 -26.48 -4.31 -0.41
CA ARG A 361 -25.34 -3.40 -0.52
C ARG A 361 -25.49 -2.22 0.44
N LEU A 362 -26.65 -1.57 0.46
CA LEU A 362 -26.95 -0.49 1.41
C LEU A 362 -26.80 -0.96 2.86
N LYS A 363 -27.43 -2.09 3.19
CA LYS A 363 -27.33 -2.67 4.55
C LYS A 363 -25.89 -3.01 4.92
N GLY A 364 -25.15 -3.72 4.08
CA GLY A 364 -23.78 -4.13 4.37
C GLY A 364 -22.81 -2.94 4.42
N THR A 365 -23.02 -1.89 3.64
CA THR A 365 -22.26 -0.65 3.73
C THR A 365 -22.55 0.07 5.04
N ALA A 366 -23.81 0.19 5.43
CA ALA A 366 -24.20 0.77 6.72
C ALA A 366 -23.59 -0.02 7.87
N GLN A 367 -23.69 -1.34 7.87
CA GLN A 367 -23.10 -2.20 8.90
C GLN A 367 -21.59 -2.06 9.02
N PHE A 368 -20.89 -1.81 7.91
CA PHE A 368 -19.45 -1.59 7.90
C PHE A 368 -19.07 -0.25 8.55
N PHE A 369 -19.86 0.80 8.36
CA PHE A 369 -19.58 2.12 8.92
C PHE A 369 -20.16 2.37 10.30
N LEU A 370 -21.28 1.72 10.68
CA LEU A 370 -21.92 1.92 11.98
C LEU A 370 -20.98 1.80 13.19
N PRO A 371 -20.11 0.77 13.28
CA PRO A 371 -19.17 0.68 14.39
C PRO A 371 -18.10 1.80 14.40
N LYS A 372 -17.93 2.50 13.29
CA LYS A 372 -16.91 3.55 13.07
C LYS A 372 -17.43 4.96 13.35
N LEU A 373 -18.75 5.10 13.49
CA LEU A 373 -19.35 6.37 13.87
C LEU A 373 -19.10 6.67 15.35
N PRO A 374 -18.91 7.95 15.71
CA PRO A 374 -18.88 8.37 17.11
C PRO A 374 -20.11 7.86 17.88
N SER A 375 -19.95 7.57 19.17
CA SER A 375 -21.00 6.97 20.00
C SER A 375 -22.33 7.76 20.01
N ASN A 376 -22.25 9.08 19.85
CA ASN A 376 -23.42 9.96 19.75
C ASN A 376 -24.23 9.82 18.44
N PHE A 377 -23.81 9.00 17.50
CA PHE A 377 -24.52 8.69 16.25
C PHE A 377 -25.01 7.23 16.20
N ARG A 378 -24.85 6.45 17.31
CA ARG A 378 -25.22 5.03 17.37
C ARG A 378 -26.58 4.79 18.05
N ASP A 379 -27.06 5.77 18.79
CA ASP A 379 -28.36 5.83 19.46
C ASP A 379 -29.34 6.59 18.53
#